data_b4ec16b5559eed88318a8f5df079f9ab
#
_entry.id   b4ec16b5559eed88318a8f5df079f9ab
#
_cell.length_a   1.000
_cell.length_b   1.000
_cell.length_c   1.000
_cell.angle_alpha   90.00
_cell.angle_beta   90.00
_cell.angle_gamma   90.00
#
_symmetry.space_group_name_H-M   'P 1'
#
loop_
_entity.id
_entity.type
_entity.pdbx_description
1 polymer ?
#
loop_
_entity_poly.entity_id
_entity_poly.type
_entity_poly.pdbx_seq_one_letter_code
_entity_poly.pdbx_strand_id
1 'polypeptide(L)'
;EYLKWAMDCSHALGSEILAGPYYQPLGVFSGESPTQKEKENAAKVHQQAADYAKNLNLKLSIEPLNRFECYFLNIAQDASDYVDMVGKENFGYLYDTFHANIEEKDPVGVIGKTVKNINHIHISENDRGTPGKGNVRWKDTFQAIRNTDYDGWLTIEAFGRALPDLAAATRVWRDFFPSKEEVYEEG
;
A
#
# COMPACT_ATOMS: atom_id res chain seq x y z
N GLU A 1 -20.41 2.86 -3.31
CA GLU A 1 -20.96 1.52 -3.66
C GLU A 1 -19.87 0.53 -4.10
N TYR A 2 -18.97 0.92 -5.02
CA TYR A 2 -17.88 0.02 -5.48
C TYR A 2 -17.02 -0.51 -4.31
N LEU A 3 -16.60 0.36 -3.37
CA LEU A 3 -15.80 -0.05 -2.22
C LEU A 3 -16.57 -1.05 -1.31
N LYS A 4 -17.88 -0.90 -1.17
CA LYS A 4 -18.70 -1.88 -0.43
C LYS A 4 -18.70 -3.24 -1.12
N TRP A 5 -18.91 -3.26 -2.43
CA TRP A 5 -18.81 -4.49 -3.21
C TRP A 5 -17.44 -5.16 -3.06
N ALA A 6 -16.35 -4.39 -3.11
CA ALA A 6 -15.00 -4.93 -2.90
C ALA A 6 -14.81 -5.53 -1.49
N MET A 7 -15.36 -4.87 -0.47
CA MET A 7 -15.37 -5.39 0.91
C MET A 7 -16.18 -6.68 1.04
N ASP A 8 -17.36 -6.76 0.39
CA ASP A 8 -18.19 -7.97 0.39
C ASP A 8 -17.47 -9.13 -0.30
N CYS A 9 -16.79 -8.87 -1.42
CA CYS A 9 -15.94 -9.87 -2.10
C CYS A 9 -14.78 -10.34 -1.20
N SER A 10 -14.09 -9.40 -0.55
CA SER A 10 -12.99 -9.73 0.39
C SER A 10 -13.47 -10.61 1.53
N HIS A 11 -14.62 -10.26 2.12
CA HIS A 11 -15.23 -11.06 3.18
C HIS A 11 -15.61 -12.46 2.69
N ALA A 12 -16.25 -12.57 1.51
CA ALA A 12 -16.64 -13.85 0.92
C ALA A 12 -15.43 -14.77 0.62
N LEU A 13 -14.27 -14.19 0.33
CA LEU A 13 -13.01 -14.91 0.13
C LEU A 13 -12.29 -15.26 1.44
N GLY A 14 -12.82 -14.84 2.59
CA GLY A 14 -12.19 -15.07 3.90
C GLY A 14 -11.00 -14.18 4.18
N SER A 15 -10.86 -13.05 3.46
CA SER A 15 -9.80 -12.08 3.72
C SER A 15 -10.05 -11.32 5.03
N GLU A 16 -8.99 -10.98 5.74
CA GLU A 16 -9.03 -10.17 6.96
C GLU A 16 -8.77 -8.68 6.69
N ILE A 17 -8.28 -8.37 5.48
CA ILE A 17 -7.88 -7.03 5.10
C ILE A 17 -8.22 -6.75 3.63
N LEU A 18 -8.68 -5.52 3.35
CA LEU A 18 -8.75 -4.95 2.01
C LEU A 18 -7.73 -3.83 1.92
N ALA A 19 -6.71 -4.01 1.10
CA ALA A 19 -5.62 -3.06 0.91
C ALA A 19 -5.63 -2.46 -0.50
N GLY A 20 -5.11 -1.24 -0.64
CA GLY A 20 -4.89 -0.58 -1.92
C GLY A 20 -5.15 0.93 -1.93
N PRO A 21 -4.96 1.58 -3.09
CA PRO A 21 -5.02 3.03 -3.23
C PRO A 21 -6.44 3.56 -3.53
N TYR A 22 -7.45 3.19 -2.77
CA TYR A 22 -8.85 3.50 -3.03
C TYR A 22 -9.29 4.91 -2.56
N TYR A 23 -8.39 5.87 -2.53
CA TYR A 23 -8.66 7.28 -2.17
C TYR A 23 -8.74 8.21 -3.39
N GLN A 24 -8.21 7.82 -4.54
CA GLN A 24 -8.33 8.54 -5.81
C GLN A 24 -8.22 7.61 -7.02
N PRO A 25 -8.68 8.00 -8.22
CA PRO A 25 -8.36 7.30 -9.46
C PRO A 25 -6.89 7.42 -9.80
N LEU A 26 -6.23 6.30 -10.16
CA LEU A 26 -4.82 6.28 -10.53
C LEU A 26 -4.57 7.10 -11.80
N GLY A 27 -3.46 7.84 -11.83
CA GLY A 27 -3.05 8.66 -12.96
C GLY A 27 -3.92 9.91 -13.20
N VAL A 28 -4.79 10.26 -12.27
CA VAL A 28 -5.59 11.50 -12.31
C VAL A 28 -5.02 12.50 -11.31
N PHE A 29 -4.64 13.66 -11.80
CA PHE A 29 -3.96 14.69 -11.02
C PHE A 29 -4.71 16.01 -11.07
N SER A 30 -4.79 16.72 -9.94
CA SER A 30 -5.36 18.08 -9.88
C SER A 30 -4.44 19.15 -10.47
N GLY A 31 -3.15 18.86 -10.57
CA GLY A 31 -2.12 19.85 -10.91
C GLY A 31 -1.60 20.64 -9.70
N GLU A 32 -2.18 20.45 -8.53
CA GLU A 32 -1.82 21.09 -7.27
C GLU A 32 -1.64 20.05 -6.17
N SER A 33 -1.04 20.45 -5.07
CA SER A 33 -0.97 19.60 -3.87
C SER A 33 -2.37 19.33 -3.29
N PRO A 34 -2.58 18.19 -2.60
CA PRO A 34 -3.87 17.88 -2.02
C PRO A 34 -4.27 18.93 -0.98
N THR A 35 -5.49 19.43 -1.11
CA THR A 35 -6.03 20.41 -0.18
C THR A 35 -6.52 19.76 1.11
N GLN A 36 -6.54 20.51 2.20
CA GLN A 36 -7.14 20.05 3.46
C GLN A 36 -8.61 19.62 3.27
N LYS A 37 -9.35 20.33 2.42
CA LYS A 37 -10.76 20.02 2.11
C LYS A 37 -10.93 18.67 1.40
N GLU A 38 -10.02 18.33 0.48
CA GLU A 38 -10.03 17.01 -0.16
C GLU A 38 -9.76 15.91 0.86
N LYS A 39 -8.77 16.09 1.74
CA LYS A 39 -8.46 15.15 2.82
C LYS A 39 -9.66 14.93 3.76
N GLU A 40 -10.32 16.00 4.19
CA GLU A 40 -11.52 15.92 5.04
C GLU A 40 -12.71 15.22 4.34
N ASN A 41 -12.92 15.48 3.05
CA ASN A 41 -13.98 14.84 2.29
C ASN A 41 -13.70 13.34 2.12
N ALA A 42 -12.47 12.96 1.77
CA ALA A 42 -12.06 11.57 1.66
C ALA A 42 -12.15 10.85 3.02
N ALA A 43 -11.74 11.50 4.11
CA ALA A 43 -11.82 10.93 5.46
C ALA A 43 -13.26 10.57 5.85
N LYS A 44 -14.25 11.41 5.53
CA LYS A 44 -15.68 11.11 5.77
C LYS A 44 -16.14 9.86 5.03
N VAL A 45 -15.68 9.67 3.79
CA VAL A 45 -15.99 8.47 2.99
C VAL A 45 -15.34 7.24 3.61
N HIS A 46 -14.07 7.34 4.00
CA HIS A 46 -13.34 6.25 4.63
C HIS A 46 -13.85 5.90 6.03
N GLN A 47 -14.36 6.88 6.81
CA GLN A 47 -15.06 6.60 8.07
C GLN A 47 -16.28 5.71 7.85
N GLN A 48 -17.12 6.03 6.85
CA GLN A 48 -18.29 5.21 6.50
C GLN A 48 -17.87 3.83 5.98
N ALA A 49 -16.80 3.76 5.19
CA ALA A 49 -16.26 2.49 4.71
C ALA A 49 -15.73 1.62 5.86
N ALA A 50 -15.01 2.21 6.82
CA ALA A 50 -14.50 1.52 7.98
C ALA A 50 -15.63 1.00 8.90
N ASP A 51 -16.71 1.78 9.08
CA ASP A 51 -17.89 1.33 9.82
C ASP A 51 -18.56 0.13 9.11
N TYR A 52 -18.62 0.14 7.80
CA TYR A 52 -19.13 -1.00 7.02
C TYR A 52 -18.21 -2.22 7.12
N ALA A 53 -16.91 -2.04 6.93
CA ALA A 53 -15.89 -3.08 7.02
C ALA A 53 -15.87 -3.76 8.40
N LYS A 54 -16.14 -3.01 9.47
CA LYS A 54 -16.21 -3.54 10.84
C LYS A 54 -17.30 -4.62 10.97
N ASN A 55 -18.44 -4.48 10.30
CA ASN A 55 -19.50 -5.50 10.31
C ASN A 55 -19.10 -6.78 9.56
N LEU A 56 -18.07 -6.70 8.71
CA LEU A 56 -17.51 -7.83 7.96
C LEU A 56 -16.23 -8.40 8.60
N ASN A 57 -15.82 -7.90 9.77
CA ASN A 57 -14.55 -8.19 10.43
C ASN A 57 -13.33 -7.89 9.54
N LEU A 58 -13.42 -6.88 8.67
CA LEU A 58 -12.34 -6.47 7.79
C LEU A 58 -11.58 -5.26 8.34
N LYS A 59 -10.28 -5.27 8.17
CA LYS A 59 -9.42 -4.07 8.24
C LYS A 59 -9.35 -3.43 6.85
N LEU A 60 -9.27 -2.11 6.82
CA LEU A 60 -8.99 -1.34 5.62
C LEU A 60 -7.57 -0.79 5.68
N SER A 61 -6.84 -0.88 4.57
CA SER A 61 -5.46 -0.42 4.46
C SER A 61 -5.29 0.42 3.20
N ILE A 62 -5.14 1.73 3.34
CA ILE A 62 -4.85 2.59 2.21
C ILE A 62 -3.36 2.53 1.86
N GLU A 63 -3.02 2.59 0.60
CA GLU A 63 -1.65 2.51 0.12
C GLU A 63 -1.19 3.87 -0.44
N PRO A 64 -0.25 4.58 0.19
CA PRO A 64 0.38 5.73 -0.42
C PRO A 64 1.23 5.28 -1.61
N LEU A 65 1.02 5.92 -2.77
CA LEU A 65 1.72 5.60 -4.00
C LEU A 65 2.72 6.69 -4.36
N ASN A 66 3.68 6.34 -5.23
CA ASN A 66 4.60 7.32 -5.76
C ASN A 66 3.88 8.44 -6.56
N ARG A 67 4.53 9.59 -6.69
CA ARG A 67 4.00 10.81 -7.35
C ARG A 67 3.64 10.65 -8.82
N PHE A 68 4.09 9.60 -9.47
CA PHE A 68 3.78 9.33 -10.88
C PHE A 68 2.45 8.60 -11.05
N GLU A 69 1.91 8.07 -9.96
CA GLU A 69 0.65 7.31 -9.93
C GLU A 69 -0.47 8.07 -9.20
N CYS A 70 -0.15 8.83 -8.17
CA CYS A 70 -1.12 9.66 -7.45
C CYS A 70 -0.51 10.95 -6.91
N TYR A 71 -1.37 11.88 -6.44
CA TYR A 71 -0.94 13.12 -5.80
C TYR A 71 -1.43 13.25 -4.34
N PHE A 72 -2.38 12.44 -3.93
CA PHE A 72 -3.10 12.62 -2.66
C PHE A 72 -2.28 12.18 -1.44
N LEU A 73 -1.65 10.99 -1.50
CA LEU A 73 -0.78 10.44 -0.45
C LEU A 73 0.45 9.82 -1.11
N ASN A 74 1.64 10.33 -0.79
CA ASN A 74 2.88 9.83 -1.38
C ASN A 74 3.87 9.27 -0.35
N ILE A 75 3.84 9.73 0.90
CA ILE A 75 4.79 9.32 1.94
C ILE A 75 4.07 8.70 3.15
N ALA A 76 4.78 7.87 3.87
CA ALA A 76 4.27 7.17 5.04
C ALA A 76 3.77 8.11 6.15
N GLN A 77 4.44 9.27 6.35
CA GLN A 77 3.99 10.24 7.36
C GLN A 77 2.63 10.84 6.99
N ASP A 78 2.43 11.23 5.74
CA ASP A 78 1.13 11.77 5.27
C ASP A 78 0.01 10.73 5.38
N ALA A 79 0.33 9.46 5.08
CA ALA A 79 -0.62 8.35 5.25
C ALA A 79 -0.96 8.12 6.72
N SER A 80 0.03 8.14 7.60
CA SER A 80 -0.17 7.99 9.05
C SER A 80 -1.04 9.13 9.62
N ASP A 81 -0.75 10.38 9.23
CA ASP A 81 -1.55 11.54 9.65
C ASP A 81 -2.99 11.47 9.12
N TYR A 82 -3.14 10.93 7.90
CA TYR A 82 -4.46 10.72 7.31
C TYR A 82 -5.25 9.60 8.01
N VAL A 83 -4.59 8.51 8.42
CA VAL A 83 -5.21 7.46 9.24
C VAL A 83 -5.69 8.02 10.58
N ASP A 84 -4.88 8.86 11.23
CA ASP A 84 -5.28 9.55 12.47
C ASP A 84 -6.49 10.48 12.23
N MET A 85 -6.60 11.14 11.07
CA MET A 85 -7.76 11.95 10.68
C MET A 85 -9.02 11.11 10.47
N VAL A 86 -8.91 9.92 9.87
CA VAL A 86 -10.04 8.97 9.73
C VAL A 86 -10.49 8.46 11.10
N GLY A 87 -9.57 8.17 12.01
CA GLY A 87 -9.82 7.88 13.42
C GLY A 87 -10.67 6.62 13.67
N LYS A 88 -10.46 5.56 12.88
CA LYS A 88 -11.14 4.26 13.03
C LYS A 88 -10.12 3.16 13.31
N GLU A 89 -10.39 2.32 14.33
CA GLU A 89 -9.49 1.24 14.77
C GLU A 89 -9.16 0.20 13.70
N ASN A 90 -10.11 -0.04 12.79
CA ASN A 90 -9.94 -0.98 11.68
C ASN A 90 -9.48 -0.31 10.37
N PHE A 91 -8.97 0.92 10.43
CA PHE A 91 -8.43 1.66 9.30
C PHE A 91 -6.97 1.97 9.55
N GLY A 92 -6.11 1.57 8.63
CA GLY A 92 -4.68 1.80 8.68
C GLY A 92 -4.13 2.09 7.29
N TYR A 93 -2.82 2.02 7.15
CA TYR A 93 -2.19 2.13 5.84
C TYR A 93 -1.24 0.97 5.55
N LEU A 94 -1.05 0.71 4.26
CA LEU A 94 -0.11 -0.24 3.71
C LEU A 94 1.22 0.47 3.44
N TYR A 95 2.30 -0.03 4.02
CA TYR A 95 3.64 0.39 3.69
C TYR A 95 4.20 -0.47 2.57
N ASP A 96 4.45 0.11 1.39
CA ASP A 96 5.06 -0.58 0.24
C ASP A 96 6.49 -0.10 0.05
N THR A 97 7.43 -1.05 0.03
CA THR A 97 8.86 -0.76 -0.08
C THR A 97 9.26 -0.18 -1.44
N PHE A 98 8.54 -0.48 -2.53
CA PHE A 98 8.75 0.12 -3.83
C PHE A 98 8.40 1.62 -3.83
N HIS A 99 7.20 1.98 -3.36
CA HIS A 99 6.77 3.37 -3.31
C HIS A 99 7.63 4.17 -2.33
N ALA A 100 7.94 3.61 -1.18
CA ALA A 100 8.82 4.23 -0.19
C ALA A 100 10.25 4.45 -0.74
N ASN A 101 10.78 3.52 -1.52
CA ASN A 101 12.10 3.67 -2.15
C ASN A 101 12.16 4.86 -3.14
N ILE A 102 11.03 5.26 -3.71
CA ILE A 102 10.93 6.42 -4.61
C ILE A 102 10.73 7.72 -3.83
N GLU A 103 9.84 7.72 -2.83
CA GLU A 103 9.32 8.94 -2.21
C GLU A 103 10.00 9.31 -0.89
N GLU A 104 10.45 8.33 -0.10
CA GLU A 104 10.98 8.58 1.22
C GLU A 104 12.46 9.00 1.19
N LYS A 105 12.81 9.99 1.99
CA LYS A 105 14.22 10.34 2.23
C LYS A 105 14.92 9.30 3.10
N ASP A 106 14.16 8.65 3.99
CA ASP A 106 14.62 7.60 4.88
C ASP A 106 13.55 6.49 4.94
N PRO A 107 13.50 5.62 3.91
CA PRO A 107 12.48 4.58 3.82
C PRO A 107 12.55 3.57 4.98
N VAL A 108 13.71 3.39 5.57
CA VAL A 108 13.88 2.47 6.71
C VAL A 108 13.43 3.13 8.02
N GLY A 109 13.91 4.35 8.28
CA GLY A 109 13.62 5.04 9.54
C GLY A 109 12.16 5.50 9.70
N VAL A 110 11.42 5.66 8.61
CA VAL A 110 10.00 6.03 8.66
C VAL A 110 9.12 4.90 9.22
N ILE A 111 9.50 3.64 9.05
CA ILE A 111 8.74 2.48 9.52
C ILE A 111 8.47 2.59 11.03
N GLY A 112 9.52 2.75 11.82
CA GLY A 112 9.38 2.86 13.28
C GLY A 112 8.60 4.10 13.76
N LYS A 113 8.60 5.17 12.96
CA LYS A 113 7.87 6.41 13.30
C LYS A 113 6.36 6.29 13.10
N THR A 114 5.94 5.46 12.13
CA THR A 114 4.55 5.40 11.67
C THR A 114 3.90 4.03 11.89
N VAL A 115 4.63 3.07 12.49
CA VAL A 115 4.19 1.68 12.69
C VAL A 115 2.83 1.55 13.37
N LYS A 116 2.47 2.46 14.26
CA LYS A 116 1.16 2.45 14.94
C LYS A 116 -0.04 2.42 13.99
N ASN A 117 0.15 2.94 12.77
CA ASN A 117 -0.88 3.04 11.74
C ASN A 117 -0.64 2.08 10.56
N ILE A 118 0.48 1.33 10.54
CA ILE A 118 0.73 0.30 9.55
C ILE A 118 -0.08 -0.94 9.92
N ASN A 119 -0.93 -1.40 9.03
CA ASN A 119 -1.66 -2.65 9.19
C ASN A 119 -1.42 -3.67 8.08
N HIS A 120 -0.61 -3.31 7.07
CA HIS A 120 -0.13 -4.19 6.01
C HIS A 120 1.22 -3.72 5.47
N ILE A 121 2.05 -4.65 4.99
CA ILE A 121 3.34 -4.32 4.37
C ILE A 121 3.49 -5.11 3.07
N HIS A 122 3.81 -4.41 1.97
CA HIS A 122 4.28 -5.03 0.75
C HIS A 122 5.80 -5.07 0.70
N ILE A 123 6.31 -6.26 0.41
CA ILE A 123 7.71 -6.54 0.10
C ILE A 123 7.83 -6.44 -1.43
N SER A 124 8.28 -5.31 -1.93
CA SER A 124 8.32 -5.01 -3.35
C SER A 124 9.66 -4.39 -3.72
N GLU A 125 10.33 -4.95 -4.74
CA GLU A 125 11.63 -4.46 -5.17
C GLU A 125 11.49 -3.12 -5.92
N ASN A 126 12.57 -2.36 -6.04
CA ASN A 126 12.58 -1.04 -6.69
C ASN A 126 12.15 -1.06 -8.17
N ASP A 127 12.12 -2.21 -8.81
CA ASP A 127 11.66 -2.40 -10.19
C ASP A 127 10.44 -3.33 -10.31
N ARG A 128 9.79 -3.68 -9.17
CA ARG A 128 8.68 -4.64 -9.09
C ARG A 128 9.07 -6.08 -9.45
N GLY A 129 10.37 -6.38 -9.49
CA GLY A 129 10.90 -7.72 -9.72
C GLY A 129 11.00 -8.57 -8.45
N THR A 130 11.88 -9.60 -8.49
CA THR A 130 12.14 -10.47 -7.34
C THR A 130 12.80 -9.70 -6.21
N PRO A 131 12.22 -9.66 -5.00
CA PRO A 131 12.85 -9.03 -3.84
C PRO A 131 14.27 -9.55 -3.61
N GLY A 132 15.17 -8.63 -3.33
CA GLY A 132 16.61 -8.95 -3.15
C GLY A 132 17.45 -8.93 -4.43
N LYS A 133 16.85 -8.80 -5.60
CA LYS A 133 17.56 -8.69 -6.88
C LYS A 133 17.78 -7.23 -7.35
N GLY A 134 17.28 -6.25 -6.59
CA GLY A 134 17.38 -4.82 -6.89
C GLY A 134 18.20 -4.03 -5.88
N ASN A 135 17.70 -2.88 -5.45
CA ASN A 135 18.43 -1.94 -4.60
C ASN A 135 17.72 -1.57 -3.29
N VAL A 136 16.59 -2.19 -2.97
CA VAL A 136 15.93 -2.00 -1.67
C VAL A 136 16.84 -2.53 -0.57
N ARG A 137 16.98 -1.77 0.52
CA ARG A 137 17.86 -2.14 1.65
C ARG A 137 17.19 -3.17 2.57
N TRP A 138 17.00 -4.39 2.09
CA TRP A 138 16.22 -5.44 2.75
C TRP A 138 16.67 -5.73 4.19
N LYS A 139 17.97 -5.88 4.41
CA LYS A 139 18.50 -6.14 5.74
C LYS A 139 18.09 -5.06 6.74
N ASP A 140 18.21 -3.80 6.35
CA ASP A 140 17.88 -2.66 7.20
C ASP A 140 16.35 -2.54 7.38
N THR A 141 15.59 -2.79 6.30
CA THR A 141 14.12 -2.77 6.30
C THR A 141 13.56 -3.83 7.25
N PHE A 142 14.00 -5.10 7.13
CA PHE A 142 13.55 -6.16 8.03
C PHE A 142 14.01 -5.94 9.47
N GLN A 143 15.19 -5.35 9.68
CA GLN A 143 15.62 -5.00 11.02
C GLN A 143 14.76 -3.88 11.61
N ALA A 144 14.35 -2.88 10.80
CA ALA A 144 13.46 -1.82 11.26
C ALA A 144 12.07 -2.37 11.63
N ILE A 145 11.50 -3.26 10.80
CA ILE A 145 10.23 -3.93 11.10
C ILE A 145 10.35 -4.75 12.40
N ARG A 146 11.40 -5.56 12.54
CA ARG A 146 11.65 -6.39 13.74
C ARG A 146 11.79 -5.58 15.01
N ASN A 147 12.26 -4.34 14.93
CA ASN A 147 12.41 -3.44 16.07
C ASN A 147 11.09 -2.78 16.48
N THR A 148 9.98 -3.13 15.85
CA THR A 148 8.62 -2.66 16.16
C THR A 148 7.75 -3.82 16.66
N ASP A 149 6.54 -3.48 17.12
CA ASP A 149 5.52 -4.47 17.52
C ASP A 149 4.63 -4.90 16.33
N TYR A 150 5.09 -4.68 15.07
CA TYR A 150 4.34 -5.10 13.89
C TYR A 150 4.28 -6.63 13.80
N ASP A 151 3.06 -7.17 13.79
CA ASP A 151 2.76 -8.60 13.72
C ASP A 151 1.77 -8.91 12.57
N GLY A 152 1.78 -8.09 11.52
CA GLY A 152 0.93 -8.25 10.34
C GLY A 152 1.62 -9.03 9.21
N TRP A 153 0.92 -9.11 8.08
CA TRP A 153 1.41 -9.77 6.88
C TRP A 153 2.54 -8.99 6.20
N LEU A 154 3.53 -9.73 5.72
CA LEU A 154 4.56 -9.28 4.78
C LEU A 154 4.29 -9.97 3.46
N THR A 155 3.72 -9.25 2.50
CA THR A 155 3.26 -9.81 1.22
C THR A 155 4.20 -9.39 0.10
N ILE A 156 4.76 -10.36 -0.63
CA ILE A 156 5.55 -10.05 -1.83
C ILE A 156 4.62 -9.49 -2.91
N GLU A 157 4.94 -8.29 -3.40
CA GLU A 157 4.30 -7.70 -4.56
C GLU A 157 5.30 -7.57 -5.70
N ALA A 158 5.12 -8.37 -6.73
CA ALA A 158 5.93 -8.36 -7.94
C ALA A 158 5.04 -8.40 -9.18
N PHE A 159 5.41 -7.69 -10.24
CA PHE A 159 4.62 -7.59 -11.45
C PHE A 159 5.36 -8.16 -12.65
N GLY A 160 4.75 -9.17 -13.29
CA GLY A 160 5.22 -9.78 -14.50
C GLY A 160 4.36 -9.46 -15.72
N ARG A 161 4.77 -9.95 -16.89
CA ARG A 161 4.09 -9.71 -18.18
C ARG A 161 3.11 -10.81 -18.60
N ALA A 162 2.88 -11.81 -17.73
CA ALA A 162 1.98 -12.94 -18.03
C ALA A 162 0.51 -12.50 -18.23
N LEU A 163 0.11 -11.39 -17.62
CA LEU A 163 -1.20 -10.76 -17.78
C LEU A 163 -1.05 -9.42 -18.48
N PRO A 164 -1.28 -9.34 -19.81
CA PRO A 164 -0.97 -8.14 -20.61
C PRO A 164 -1.65 -6.86 -20.13
N ASP A 165 -2.92 -6.93 -19.74
CA ASP A 165 -3.67 -5.76 -19.25
C ASP A 165 -3.12 -5.25 -17.91
N LEU A 166 -2.74 -6.15 -17.01
CA LEU A 166 -2.09 -5.80 -15.76
C LEU A 166 -0.70 -5.21 -16.01
N ALA A 167 0.09 -5.82 -16.88
CA ALA A 167 1.41 -5.32 -17.26
C ALA A 167 1.34 -3.90 -17.84
N ALA A 168 0.34 -3.62 -18.68
CA ALA A 168 0.10 -2.29 -19.23
C ALA A 168 -0.32 -1.30 -18.12
N ALA A 169 -1.20 -1.68 -17.22
CA ALA A 169 -1.68 -0.85 -16.11
C ALA A 169 -0.53 -0.51 -15.13
N THR A 170 0.35 -1.46 -14.84
CA THR A 170 1.50 -1.32 -13.95
C THR A 170 2.77 -0.86 -14.66
N ARG A 171 2.72 -0.62 -15.99
CA ARG A 171 3.83 -0.15 -16.84
C ARG A 171 5.05 -1.08 -16.83
N VAL A 172 4.81 -2.38 -16.78
CA VAL A 172 5.83 -3.42 -16.86
C VAL A 172 6.16 -3.70 -18.34
N TRP A 173 7.19 -3.00 -18.85
CA TRP A 173 7.55 -3.03 -20.26
C TRP A 173 8.65 -4.05 -20.63
N ARG A 174 9.28 -4.65 -19.60
CA ARG A 174 10.30 -5.70 -19.75
C ARG A 174 10.07 -6.82 -18.73
N ASP A 175 10.65 -7.98 -18.96
CA ASP A 175 10.62 -9.05 -17.96
C ASP A 175 11.65 -8.75 -16.85
N PHE A 176 11.22 -8.83 -15.59
CA PHE A 176 12.04 -8.58 -14.42
C PHE A 176 12.50 -9.86 -13.72
N PHE A 177 11.85 -10.97 -14.04
CA PHE A 177 12.15 -12.31 -13.53
C PHE A 177 11.77 -13.35 -14.56
N PRO A 178 12.45 -14.52 -14.61
CA PRO A 178 12.18 -15.56 -15.59
C PRO A 178 10.88 -16.32 -15.34
N SER A 179 10.46 -16.45 -14.07
CA SER A 179 9.22 -17.14 -13.70
C SER A 179 8.66 -16.65 -12.36
N LYS A 180 7.37 -16.92 -12.12
CA LYS A 180 6.73 -16.62 -10.82
C LYS A 180 7.28 -17.51 -9.69
N GLU A 181 7.76 -18.71 -10.04
CA GLU A 181 8.38 -19.65 -9.11
C GLU A 181 9.66 -19.06 -8.52
N GLU A 182 10.50 -18.39 -9.35
CA GLU A 182 11.69 -17.69 -8.85
C GLU A 182 11.33 -16.59 -7.85
N VAL A 183 10.29 -15.80 -8.14
CA VAL A 183 9.83 -14.77 -7.19
C VAL A 183 9.42 -15.37 -5.86
N TYR A 184 8.77 -16.54 -5.89
CA TYR A 184 8.32 -17.23 -4.68
C TYR A 184 9.46 -17.89 -3.89
N GLU A 185 10.45 -18.46 -4.60
CA GLU A 185 11.54 -19.24 -3.99
C GLU A 185 12.72 -18.37 -3.53
N GLU A 186 12.96 -17.25 -4.19
CA GLU A 186 14.14 -16.41 -3.98
C GLU A 186 13.82 -15.00 -3.43
N GLY A 187 12.53 -14.62 -3.36
CA GLY A 187 12.05 -13.31 -2.91
C GLY A 187 11.81 -13.12 -1.40
#